data_909dcfee943105bb9f874b1f76bafbdc
#
_entry.id   909dcfee943105bb9f874b1f76bafbdc
#
_cell.length_a   1.000
_cell.length_b   1.000
_cell.length_c   1.000
_cell.angle_alpha   90.00
_cell.angle_beta   90.00
_cell.angle_gamma   90.00
#
_symmetry.space_group_name_H-M   'P 1'
#
loop_
_entity.id
_entity.type
_entity.pdbx_description
1 polymer ?
#
loop_
_entity_poly.entity_id
_entity_poly.type
_entity_poly.pdbx_seq_one_letter_code
_entity_poly.pdbx_strand_id
1 'polypeptide(L)'
;MIILVRHGEATHHTRHLTGGWTDSVLTDKGRAQLKAAAEMLALDFAPRKEKLRILASDLQRAAESAQILAAALNMQDKIEYCRFLREKNNGIAAGLTEEEAKKIFCKPATEQELHHRNYPGGETRTEFYERNVQGLWSCADVEKENLLIVAHKGTLQNIIFKWLGMNMAQVVAFNYSVDIAPASVTVLGINKWHEHTIFRLNDVSHLNHRQGFGVFNFKYEKNSLKQCLSRLAFSKV
;
A
#
# COMPACT_ATOMS: atom_id res chain seq x y z
N MET A 1 -17.99 -0.89 -2.52
CA MET A 1 -17.04 -0.24 -1.60
C MET A 1 -15.78 -1.09 -1.47
N ILE A 2 -14.59 -0.49 -1.52
CA ILE A 2 -13.33 -1.22 -1.38
C ILE A 2 -12.59 -0.69 -0.16
N ILE A 3 -12.21 -1.60 0.74
CA ILE A 3 -11.39 -1.30 1.90
C ILE A 3 -10.01 -1.89 1.64
N LEU A 4 -9.01 -1.05 1.62
CA LEU A 4 -7.63 -1.42 1.38
C LEU A 4 -6.88 -1.36 2.71
N VAL A 5 -6.22 -2.45 3.10
CA VAL A 5 -5.37 -2.51 4.30
C VAL A 5 -3.98 -2.97 3.91
N ARG A 6 -2.97 -2.16 4.22
CA ARG A 6 -1.59 -2.60 4.09
C ARG A 6 -1.26 -3.57 5.24
N HIS A 7 -0.50 -4.62 4.96
CA HIS A 7 0.03 -5.49 6.01
C HIS A 7 0.72 -4.69 7.11
N GLY A 8 0.77 -5.20 8.32
CA GLY A 8 1.44 -4.59 9.47
C GLY A 8 2.97 -4.50 9.30
N GLU A 9 3.65 -3.94 10.28
CA GLU A 9 5.11 -3.95 10.29
C GLU A 9 5.62 -5.41 10.19
N ALA A 10 6.63 -5.63 9.33
CA ALA A 10 7.18 -6.95 9.05
C ALA A 10 8.71 -6.95 9.16
N THR A 11 9.31 -8.13 9.30
CA THR A 11 10.74 -8.30 9.60
C THR A 11 11.67 -7.67 8.56
N HIS A 12 11.26 -7.57 7.30
CA HIS A 12 12.07 -6.87 6.29
C HIS A 12 12.20 -5.36 6.57
N HIS A 13 11.19 -4.72 7.20
CA HIS A 13 11.28 -3.32 7.60
C HIS A 13 12.33 -3.11 8.70
N THR A 14 12.32 -3.96 9.73
CA THR A 14 13.21 -3.84 10.90
C THR A 14 14.63 -4.29 10.63
N ARG A 15 14.81 -5.14 9.64
CA ARG A 15 16.12 -5.66 9.20
C ARG A 15 16.71 -4.91 8.01
N HIS A 16 16.04 -3.87 7.52
CA HIS A 16 16.44 -3.10 6.32
C HIS A 16 16.70 -3.98 5.10
N LEU A 17 15.80 -4.97 4.88
CA LEU A 17 15.88 -5.84 3.73
C LEU A 17 15.01 -5.30 2.59
N THR A 18 15.42 -5.59 1.38
CA THR A 18 14.63 -5.32 0.19
C THR A 18 13.31 -6.07 0.26
N GLY A 19 12.20 -5.35 0.17
CA GLY A 19 10.86 -5.92 0.20
C GLY A 19 10.51 -6.74 -1.06
N GLY A 20 9.36 -6.45 -1.65
CA GLY A 20 8.86 -7.20 -2.81
C GLY A 20 8.40 -8.59 -2.42
N TRP A 21 8.89 -9.62 -3.11
CA TRP A 21 8.54 -11.02 -2.84
C TRP A 21 9.39 -11.67 -1.75
N THR A 22 10.14 -10.87 -0.98
CA THR A 22 10.84 -11.36 0.23
C THR A 22 9.84 -12.02 1.16
N ASP A 23 10.15 -13.24 1.57
CA ASP A 23 9.32 -13.98 2.52
C ASP A 23 9.61 -13.48 3.94
N SER A 24 8.80 -12.55 4.39
CA SER A 24 8.92 -11.86 5.68
C SER A 24 7.63 -12.01 6.48
N VAL A 25 7.80 -12.21 7.79
CA VAL A 25 6.69 -12.36 8.75
C VAL A 25 6.39 -11.03 9.44
N LEU A 26 5.21 -10.90 10.03
CA LEU A 26 4.87 -9.76 10.86
C LEU A 26 5.78 -9.72 12.11
N THR A 27 6.09 -8.50 12.56
CA THR A 27 6.64 -8.29 13.91
C THR A 27 5.50 -8.29 14.94
N ASP A 28 5.83 -8.41 16.23
CA ASP A 28 4.82 -8.29 17.30
C ASP A 28 4.12 -6.93 17.25
N LYS A 29 4.86 -5.87 16.91
CA LYS A 29 4.29 -4.55 16.65
C LYS A 29 3.33 -4.57 15.47
N GLY A 30 3.68 -5.24 14.37
CA GLY A 30 2.80 -5.40 13.21
C GLY A 30 1.51 -6.14 13.56
N ARG A 31 1.57 -7.20 14.37
CA ARG A 31 0.39 -7.90 14.89
C ARG A 31 -0.49 -7.00 15.76
N ALA A 32 0.12 -6.20 16.65
CA ALA A 32 -0.61 -5.25 17.47
C ALA A 32 -1.29 -4.15 16.63
N GLN A 33 -0.62 -3.64 15.60
CA GLN A 33 -1.20 -2.68 14.65
C GLN A 33 -2.44 -3.25 13.96
N LEU A 34 -2.38 -4.50 13.51
CA LEU A 34 -3.51 -5.15 12.83
C LEU A 34 -4.66 -5.51 13.76
N LYS A 35 -4.38 -5.85 15.02
CA LYS A 35 -5.44 -6.02 16.03
C LYS A 35 -6.24 -4.73 16.23
N ALA A 36 -5.54 -3.58 16.33
CA ALA A 36 -6.21 -2.28 16.44
C ALA A 36 -7.04 -1.93 15.18
N ALA A 37 -6.50 -2.21 13.98
CA ALA A 37 -7.25 -2.05 12.73
C ALA A 37 -8.47 -2.98 12.69
N ALA A 38 -8.34 -4.21 13.16
CA ALA A 38 -9.39 -5.21 13.21
C ALA A 38 -10.54 -4.78 14.14
N GLU A 39 -10.24 -4.24 15.31
CA GLU A 39 -11.22 -3.70 16.25
C GLU A 39 -12.01 -2.55 15.62
N MET A 40 -11.32 -1.61 14.96
CA MET A 40 -11.97 -0.50 14.26
C MET A 40 -12.90 -1.02 13.14
N LEU A 41 -12.41 -1.94 12.31
CA LEU A 41 -13.20 -2.50 11.20
C LEU A 41 -14.40 -3.32 11.73
N ALA A 42 -14.25 -4.05 12.83
CA ALA A 42 -15.34 -4.82 13.41
C ALA A 42 -16.50 -3.93 13.87
N LEU A 43 -16.22 -2.76 14.44
CA LEU A 43 -17.23 -1.78 14.83
C LEU A 43 -17.99 -1.23 13.62
N ASP A 44 -17.27 -0.91 12.54
CA ASP A 44 -17.86 -0.31 11.33
C ASP A 44 -18.64 -1.34 10.49
N PHE A 45 -18.22 -2.61 10.49
CA PHE A 45 -18.72 -3.64 9.57
C PHE A 45 -19.59 -4.71 10.20
N ALA A 46 -19.71 -4.80 11.53
CA ALA A 46 -20.52 -5.81 12.21
C ALA A 46 -21.93 -6.00 11.59
N PRO A 47 -22.65 -4.94 11.18
CA PRO A 47 -23.96 -5.05 10.55
C PRO A 47 -23.95 -5.51 9.08
N ARG A 48 -22.79 -5.53 8.40
CA ARG A 48 -22.66 -5.68 6.94
C ARG A 48 -21.74 -6.81 6.50
N LYS A 49 -21.17 -7.56 7.45
CA LYS A 49 -20.13 -8.58 7.21
C LYS A 49 -20.54 -9.67 6.20
N GLU A 50 -21.81 -10.00 6.11
CA GLU A 50 -22.31 -11.06 5.22
C GLU A 50 -22.12 -10.74 3.73
N LYS A 51 -21.95 -9.45 3.39
CA LYS A 51 -21.75 -8.97 2.02
C LYS A 51 -20.29 -8.60 1.74
N LEU A 52 -19.36 -8.90 2.65
CA LEU A 52 -17.95 -8.58 2.50
C LEU A 52 -17.19 -9.78 1.94
N ARG A 53 -16.41 -9.57 0.90
CA ARG A 53 -15.47 -10.54 0.34
C ARG A 53 -14.05 -10.14 0.71
N ILE A 54 -13.21 -11.08 1.14
CA ILE A 54 -11.85 -10.81 1.62
C ILE A 54 -10.84 -11.36 0.61
N LEU A 55 -10.09 -10.48 -0.01
CA LEU A 55 -8.98 -10.82 -0.91
C LEU A 55 -7.65 -10.45 -0.25
N ALA A 56 -6.68 -11.35 -0.25
CA ALA A 56 -5.39 -11.10 0.35
C ALA A 56 -4.23 -11.56 -0.55
N SER A 57 -3.12 -10.84 -0.48
CA SER A 57 -1.86 -11.37 -1.01
C SER A 57 -1.47 -12.64 -0.25
N ASP A 58 -0.94 -13.62 -0.97
CA ASP A 58 -0.45 -14.89 -0.42
C ASP A 58 0.95 -14.80 0.22
N LEU A 59 1.62 -13.64 0.20
CA LEU A 59 2.86 -13.42 0.95
C LEU A 59 2.59 -13.42 2.46
N GLN A 60 3.40 -14.13 3.24
CA GLN A 60 3.15 -14.44 4.67
C GLN A 60 2.67 -13.22 5.48
N ARG A 61 3.36 -12.08 5.40
CA ARG A 61 2.98 -10.85 6.12
C ARG A 61 1.59 -10.34 5.81
N ALA A 62 1.13 -10.48 4.56
CA ALA A 62 -0.20 -10.06 4.14
C ALA A 62 -1.25 -11.13 4.46
N ALA A 63 -0.92 -12.39 4.29
CA ALA A 63 -1.79 -13.51 4.64
C ALA A 63 -2.09 -13.53 6.15
N GLU A 64 -1.06 -13.39 7.00
CA GLU A 64 -1.23 -13.29 8.46
C GLU A 64 -2.04 -12.04 8.84
N SER A 65 -1.81 -10.90 8.15
CA SER A 65 -2.61 -9.69 8.35
C SER A 65 -4.09 -9.91 8.05
N ALA A 66 -4.40 -10.59 6.95
CA ALA A 66 -5.77 -10.92 6.57
C ALA A 66 -6.43 -11.86 7.58
N GLN A 67 -5.70 -12.84 8.11
CA GLN A 67 -6.20 -13.74 9.15
C GLN A 67 -6.59 -12.99 10.43
N ILE A 68 -5.77 -12.04 10.88
CA ILE A 68 -6.07 -11.22 12.06
C ILE A 68 -7.34 -10.38 11.83
N LEU A 69 -7.47 -9.73 10.68
CA LEU A 69 -8.65 -8.94 10.33
C LEU A 69 -9.90 -9.80 10.20
N ALA A 70 -9.80 -10.92 9.49
CA ALA A 70 -10.92 -11.86 9.30
C ALA A 70 -11.39 -12.50 10.60
N ALA A 71 -10.48 -12.76 11.55
CA ALA A 71 -10.83 -13.30 12.86
C ALA A 71 -11.77 -12.36 13.64
N ALA A 72 -11.50 -11.05 13.63
CA ALA A 72 -12.35 -10.06 14.29
C ALA A 72 -13.74 -9.93 13.62
N LEU A 73 -13.84 -10.31 12.34
CA LEU A 73 -15.08 -10.31 11.58
C LEU A 73 -15.80 -11.68 11.60
N ASN A 74 -15.23 -12.71 12.23
CA ASN A 74 -15.68 -14.10 12.17
C ASN A 74 -15.80 -14.62 10.72
N MET A 75 -14.78 -14.37 9.90
CA MET A 75 -14.75 -14.68 8.46
C MET A 75 -13.46 -15.41 8.04
N GLN A 76 -12.79 -16.14 8.95
CA GLN A 76 -11.48 -16.76 8.69
C GLN A 76 -11.48 -17.72 7.49
N ASP A 77 -12.57 -18.45 7.30
CA ASP A 77 -12.72 -19.44 6.23
C ASP A 77 -13.08 -18.80 4.87
N LYS A 78 -13.20 -17.46 4.81
CA LYS A 78 -13.62 -16.71 3.62
C LYS A 78 -12.51 -15.89 2.98
N ILE A 79 -11.25 -16.14 3.34
CA ILE A 79 -10.11 -15.43 2.77
C ILE A 79 -9.71 -16.08 1.45
N GLU A 80 -9.73 -15.30 0.38
CA GLU A 80 -9.21 -15.69 -0.93
C GLU A 80 -7.78 -15.15 -1.11
N TYR A 81 -6.81 -16.06 -1.20
CA TYR A 81 -5.42 -15.70 -1.42
C TYR A 81 -5.13 -15.53 -2.91
N CYS A 82 -4.67 -14.32 -3.27
CA CYS A 82 -4.51 -13.91 -4.66
C CYS A 82 -3.07 -13.53 -4.97
N ARG A 83 -2.41 -14.30 -5.82
CA ARG A 83 -1.03 -14.02 -6.24
C ARG A 83 -0.88 -12.67 -6.98
N PHE A 84 -1.92 -12.21 -7.66
CA PHE A 84 -1.91 -10.90 -8.30
C PHE A 84 -1.85 -9.73 -7.30
N LEU A 85 -2.16 -9.94 -6.01
CA LEU A 85 -2.03 -8.95 -4.95
C LEU A 85 -0.63 -8.90 -4.30
N ARG A 86 0.33 -9.72 -4.73
CA ARG A 86 1.73 -9.62 -4.26
C ARG A 86 2.31 -8.24 -4.58
N GLU A 87 3.27 -7.80 -3.76
CA GLU A 87 4.09 -6.61 -4.02
C GLU A 87 4.90 -6.74 -5.31
N LYS A 88 5.53 -5.67 -5.76
CA LYS A 88 6.44 -5.69 -6.90
C LYS A 88 7.51 -6.76 -6.70
N ASN A 89 7.71 -7.59 -7.71
CA ASN A 89 8.80 -8.55 -7.71
C ASN A 89 10.13 -7.80 -7.91
N ASN A 90 11.03 -7.91 -6.94
CA ASN A 90 12.37 -7.34 -7.00
C ASN A 90 13.42 -8.34 -7.51
N GLY A 91 13.00 -9.46 -8.11
CA GLY A 91 13.89 -10.47 -8.67
C GLY A 91 14.94 -10.96 -7.67
N ILE A 92 16.19 -11.04 -8.10
CA ILE A 92 17.30 -11.51 -7.26
C ILE A 92 17.62 -10.59 -6.06
N ALA A 93 17.07 -9.38 -6.00
CA ALA A 93 17.25 -8.48 -4.87
C ALA A 93 16.33 -8.82 -3.68
N ALA A 94 15.35 -9.71 -3.84
CA ALA A 94 14.46 -10.11 -2.76
C ALA A 94 15.24 -10.71 -1.58
N GLY A 95 15.06 -10.14 -0.39
CA GLY A 95 15.72 -10.60 0.84
C GLY A 95 17.17 -10.14 1.05
N LEU A 96 17.76 -9.44 0.08
CA LEU A 96 19.06 -8.79 0.28
C LEU A 96 18.90 -7.57 1.18
N THR A 97 19.97 -7.17 1.86
CA THR A 97 20.04 -5.88 2.51
C THR A 97 19.95 -4.74 1.49
N GLU A 98 19.52 -3.56 1.92
CA GLU A 98 19.46 -2.40 1.03
C GLU A 98 20.84 -2.06 0.42
N GLU A 99 21.93 -2.31 1.18
CA GLU A 99 23.31 -2.09 0.70
C GLU A 99 23.72 -3.10 -0.37
N GLU A 100 23.39 -4.38 -0.19
CA GLU A 100 23.64 -5.41 -1.20
C GLU A 100 22.81 -5.18 -2.45
N ALA A 101 21.54 -4.84 -2.30
CA ALA A 101 20.64 -4.54 -3.40
C ALA A 101 21.13 -3.33 -4.24
N LYS A 102 21.68 -2.31 -3.61
CA LYS A 102 22.29 -1.15 -4.32
C LYS A 102 23.40 -1.57 -5.28
N LYS A 103 24.17 -2.61 -4.97
CA LYS A 103 25.29 -3.08 -5.81
C LYS A 103 24.82 -3.74 -7.11
N ILE A 104 23.62 -4.30 -7.11
CA ILE A 104 23.01 -4.98 -8.26
C ILE A 104 21.87 -4.19 -8.89
N PHE A 105 21.67 -2.96 -8.44
CA PHE A 105 20.63 -2.06 -8.97
C PHE A 105 20.97 -1.64 -10.41
N CYS A 106 20.07 -1.94 -11.33
CA CYS A 106 20.15 -1.47 -12.70
C CYS A 106 19.59 -0.06 -12.77
N LYS A 107 20.43 0.93 -13.03
CA LYS A 107 20.02 2.32 -13.14
C LYS A 107 19.19 2.54 -14.42
N PRO A 108 17.99 3.13 -14.36
CA PRO A 108 17.23 3.48 -15.55
C PRO A 108 17.90 4.62 -16.31
N ALA A 109 17.69 4.67 -17.63
CA ALA A 109 18.20 5.74 -18.49
C ALA A 109 17.51 7.09 -18.18
N THR A 110 16.24 7.05 -17.78
CA THR A 110 15.46 8.21 -17.34
C THR A 110 14.65 7.87 -16.10
N GLU A 111 14.27 8.89 -15.29
CA GLU A 111 13.45 8.69 -14.09
C GLU A 111 12.01 8.23 -14.41
N GLN A 112 11.57 8.39 -15.66
CA GLN A 112 10.20 8.09 -16.12
C GLN A 112 10.09 6.75 -16.85
N GLU A 113 11.05 5.86 -16.73
CA GLU A 113 11.09 4.64 -17.51
C GLU A 113 10.09 3.58 -16.96
N LEU A 114 9.05 3.30 -17.75
CA LEU A 114 7.97 2.38 -17.38
C LEU A 114 8.34 0.90 -17.49
N HIS A 115 9.21 0.58 -18.45
CA HIS A 115 9.59 -0.78 -18.83
C HIS A 115 10.96 -1.20 -18.29
N HIS A 116 11.53 -0.37 -17.41
CA HIS A 116 12.81 -0.67 -16.77
C HIS A 116 12.66 -1.67 -15.62
N ARG A 117 13.62 -2.60 -15.53
CA ARG A 117 13.76 -3.52 -14.41
C ARG A 117 14.85 -3.04 -13.47
N ASN A 118 14.49 -2.63 -12.29
CA ASN A 118 15.44 -2.16 -11.29
C ASN A 118 16.43 -3.26 -10.86
N TYR A 119 16.01 -4.52 -10.97
CA TYR A 119 16.82 -5.69 -10.60
C TYR A 119 16.61 -6.81 -11.61
N PRO A 120 17.64 -7.64 -11.87
CA PRO A 120 17.51 -8.81 -12.74
C PRO A 120 16.41 -9.75 -12.22
N GLY A 121 15.56 -10.24 -13.13
CA GLY A 121 14.41 -11.11 -12.80
C GLY A 121 13.25 -10.40 -12.08
N GLY A 122 13.34 -9.09 -11.85
CA GLY A 122 12.27 -8.31 -11.27
C GLY A 122 11.19 -7.88 -12.26
N GLU A 123 10.12 -7.30 -11.78
CA GLU A 123 9.05 -6.69 -12.59
C GLU A 123 9.40 -5.25 -12.98
N THR A 124 8.97 -4.84 -14.17
CA THR A 124 8.88 -3.43 -14.53
C THR A 124 7.72 -2.76 -13.78
N ARG A 125 7.63 -1.45 -13.87
CA ARG A 125 6.50 -0.69 -13.31
C ARG A 125 5.17 -1.06 -13.98
N THR A 126 5.20 -1.21 -15.30
CA THR A 126 4.03 -1.57 -16.10
C THR A 126 3.55 -2.99 -15.77
N GLU A 127 4.43 -3.98 -15.79
CA GLU A 127 4.07 -5.37 -15.47
C GLU A 127 3.43 -5.50 -14.08
N PHE A 128 4.02 -4.82 -13.09
CA PHE A 128 3.48 -4.82 -11.73
C PHE A 128 2.09 -4.20 -11.67
N TYR A 129 1.89 -3.04 -12.30
CA TYR A 129 0.59 -2.38 -12.36
C TYR A 129 -0.45 -3.25 -13.07
N GLU A 130 -0.13 -3.76 -14.25
CA GLU A 130 -1.04 -4.58 -15.05
C GLU A 130 -1.44 -5.86 -14.31
N ARG A 131 -0.50 -6.55 -13.69
CA ARG A 131 -0.79 -7.74 -12.88
C ARG A 131 -1.79 -7.47 -11.77
N ASN A 132 -1.60 -6.38 -11.02
CA ASN A 132 -2.52 -6.03 -9.94
C ASN A 132 -3.90 -5.65 -10.46
N VAL A 133 -3.95 -4.79 -11.47
CA VAL A 133 -5.18 -4.24 -12.01
C VAL A 133 -5.98 -5.29 -12.76
N GLN A 134 -5.37 -6.00 -13.70
CA GLN A 134 -6.05 -7.04 -14.47
C GLN A 134 -6.56 -8.15 -13.54
N GLY A 135 -5.72 -8.58 -12.57
CA GLY A 135 -6.11 -9.59 -11.60
C GLY A 135 -7.36 -9.19 -10.80
N LEU A 136 -7.38 -7.98 -10.23
CA LEU A 136 -8.50 -7.54 -9.41
C LEU A 136 -9.77 -7.28 -10.24
N TRP A 137 -9.67 -6.55 -11.33
CA TRP A 137 -10.83 -6.20 -12.18
C TRP A 137 -11.42 -7.38 -12.96
N SER A 138 -10.66 -8.49 -13.08
CA SER A 138 -11.16 -9.73 -13.67
C SER A 138 -11.86 -10.64 -12.67
N CYS A 139 -11.53 -10.55 -11.37
CA CYS A 139 -12.07 -11.46 -10.35
C CYS A 139 -13.19 -10.86 -9.52
N ALA A 140 -13.42 -9.54 -9.57
CA ALA A 140 -14.40 -8.84 -8.75
C ALA A 140 -15.08 -7.71 -9.51
N ASP A 141 -16.38 -7.50 -9.27
CA ASP A 141 -17.08 -6.28 -9.67
C ASP A 141 -16.78 -5.19 -8.62
N VAL A 142 -15.67 -4.47 -8.83
CA VAL A 142 -15.13 -3.49 -7.89
C VAL A 142 -16.09 -2.33 -7.57
N GLU A 143 -17.08 -2.08 -8.41
CA GLU A 143 -18.09 -1.04 -8.20
C GLU A 143 -19.27 -1.52 -7.37
N LYS A 144 -19.63 -2.80 -7.48
CA LYS A 144 -20.83 -3.36 -6.82
C LYS A 144 -20.52 -4.18 -5.58
N GLU A 145 -19.37 -4.86 -5.55
CA GLU A 145 -19.00 -5.69 -4.40
C GLU A 145 -18.44 -4.84 -3.24
N ASN A 146 -18.58 -5.36 -2.02
CA ASN A 146 -17.85 -4.88 -0.86
C ASN A 146 -16.60 -5.75 -0.70
N LEU A 147 -15.43 -5.16 -0.86
CA LEU A 147 -14.16 -5.85 -0.83
C LEU A 147 -13.30 -5.37 0.35
N LEU A 148 -12.73 -6.30 1.10
CA LEU A 148 -11.60 -6.05 1.99
C LEU A 148 -10.35 -6.63 1.32
N ILE A 149 -9.43 -5.77 0.94
CA ILE A 149 -8.20 -6.15 0.24
C ILE A 149 -7.00 -5.93 1.16
N VAL A 150 -6.28 -7.00 1.47
CA VAL A 150 -5.09 -6.96 2.32
C VAL A 150 -3.84 -7.23 1.48
N ALA A 151 -3.00 -6.20 1.32
CA ALA A 151 -1.89 -6.26 0.40
C ALA A 151 -0.70 -5.37 0.85
N HIS A 152 0.01 -4.81 -0.09
CA HIS A 152 1.29 -4.13 0.09
C HIS A 152 1.21 -2.68 -0.43
N LYS A 153 2.16 -1.83 -0.03
CA LYS A 153 2.18 -0.40 -0.37
C LYS A 153 2.00 -0.17 -1.87
N GLY A 154 2.85 -0.75 -2.70
CA GLY A 154 2.82 -0.54 -4.14
C GLY A 154 1.58 -1.12 -4.80
N THR A 155 1.13 -2.30 -4.35
CA THR A 155 -0.10 -2.93 -4.84
C THR A 155 -1.33 -2.06 -4.56
N LEU A 156 -1.45 -1.52 -3.34
CA LEU A 156 -2.56 -0.63 -2.98
C LEU A 156 -2.51 0.70 -3.74
N GLN A 157 -1.32 1.25 -3.98
CA GLN A 157 -1.16 2.42 -4.84
C GLN A 157 -1.69 2.15 -6.25
N ASN A 158 -1.36 1.02 -6.86
CA ASN A 158 -1.84 0.66 -8.20
C ASN A 158 -3.37 0.56 -8.25
N ILE A 159 -4.00 -0.01 -7.21
CA ILE A 159 -5.46 -0.08 -7.10
C ILE A 159 -6.07 1.32 -6.97
N ILE A 160 -5.49 2.19 -6.14
CA ILE A 160 -5.95 3.57 -5.97
C ILE A 160 -5.82 4.35 -7.28
N PHE A 161 -4.70 4.27 -7.99
CA PHE A 161 -4.52 4.96 -9.26
C PHE A 161 -5.53 4.48 -10.31
N LYS A 162 -5.74 3.17 -10.42
CA LYS A 162 -6.75 2.64 -11.33
C LYS A 162 -8.16 3.10 -10.96
N TRP A 163 -8.50 3.12 -9.67
CA TRP A 163 -9.78 3.60 -9.17
C TRP A 163 -10.04 5.06 -9.56
N LEU A 164 -9.00 5.90 -9.54
CA LEU A 164 -9.06 7.30 -9.99
C LEU A 164 -8.98 7.49 -11.51
N GLY A 165 -9.01 6.40 -12.29
CA GLY A 165 -8.94 6.46 -13.75
C GLY A 165 -7.54 6.74 -14.31
N MET A 166 -6.49 6.65 -13.48
CA MET A 166 -5.12 6.93 -13.91
C MET A 166 -4.43 5.67 -14.44
N ASN A 167 -3.78 5.79 -15.58
CA ASN A 167 -2.86 4.76 -16.06
C ASN A 167 -1.43 5.01 -15.58
N MET A 168 -0.56 4.00 -15.71
CA MET A 168 0.80 4.10 -15.18
C MET A 168 1.65 5.16 -15.88
N ALA A 169 1.41 5.44 -17.17
CA ALA A 169 2.10 6.52 -17.88
C ALA A 169 1.81 7.90 -17.27
N GLN A 170 0.55 8.16 -16.91
CA GLN A 170 0.15 9.39 -16.22
C GLN A 170 0.77 9.48 -14.82
N VAL A 171 0.73 8.37 -14.05
CA VAL A 171 1.33 8.32 -12.70
C VAL A 171 2.82 8.66 -12.74
N VAL A 172 3.54 8.13 -13.73
CA VAL A 172 4.98 8.39 -13.91
C VAL A 172 5.24 9.81 -14.41
N ALA A 173 4.48 10.26 -15.43
CA ALA A 173 4.65 11.60 -16.01
C ALA A 173 4.45 12.72 -14.98
N PHE A 174 3.50 12.55 -14.08
CA PHE A 174 3.20 13.50 -13.01
C PHE A 174 3.95 13.23 -11.70
N ASN A 175 4.77 12.18 -11.65
CA ASN A 175 5.50 11.74 -10.46
C ASN A 175 4.60 11.56 -9.22
N TYR A 176 3.42 10.95 -9.40
CA TYR A 176 2.48 10.75 -8.32
C TYR A 176 2.86 9.55 -7.44
N SER A 177 2.69 9.74 -6.14
CA SER A 177 2.80 8.68 -5.15
C SER A 177 1.75 8.90 -4.05
N VAL A 178 1.29 7.82 -3.45
CA VAL A 178 0.42 7.84 -2.28
C VAL A 178 1.16 7.15 -1.14
N ASP A 179 1.30 7.81 -0.01
CA ASP A 179 1.89 7.14 1.14
C ASP A 179 0.86 6.23 1.81
N ILE A 180 1.27 5.00 2.10
CA ILE A 180 0.44 3.94 2.68
C ILE A 180 1.25 3.33 3.82
N ALA A 181 0.92 3.69 5.05
CA ALA A 181 1.61 3.21 6.26
C ALA A 181 1.26 1.74 6.57
N PRO A 182 2.11 0.99 7.27
CA PRO A 182 1.76 -0.35 7.76
C PRO A 182 0.47 -0.34 8.58
N ALA A 183 -0.42 -1.29 8.33
CA ALA A 183 -1.76 -1.42 8.91
C ALA A 183 -2.70 -0.22 8.71
N SER A 184 -2.36 0.72 7.82
CA SER A 184 -3.29 1.80 7.46
C SER A 184 -4.50 1.29 6.69
N VAL A 185 -5.59 2.02 6.81
CA VAL A 185 -6.86 1.74 6.13
C VAL A 185 -7.17 2.85 5.13
N THR A 186 -7.46 2.45 3.88
CA THR A 186 -7.95 3.35 2.83
C THR A 186 -9.32 2.84 2.38
N VAL A 187 -10.28 3.75 2.20
CA VAL A 187 -11.64 3.40 1.80
C VAL A 187 -11.99 4.10 0.49
N LEU A 188 -12.28 3.29 -0.52
CA LEU A 188 -12.72 3.74 -1.84
C LEU A 188 -14.20 3.42 -2.02
N GLY A 189 -14.92 4.24 -2.76
CA GLY A 189 -16.31 3.98 -3.08
C GLY A 189 -16.88 5.01 -4.06
N ILE A 190 -18.15 4.86 -4.35
CA ILE A 190 -18.89 5.73 -5.26
C ILE A 190 -19.74 6.68 -4.40
N ASN A 191 -19.63 7.97 -4.66
CA ASN A 191 -20.39 8.99 -3.94
C ASN A 191 -21.84 9.13 -4.50
N LYS A 192 -22.62 10.02 -3.91
CA LYS A 192 -24.02 10.28 -4.33
C LYS A 192 -24.17 10.84 -5.75
N TRP A 193 -23.10 11.34 -6.35
CA TRP A 193 -23.05 11.84 -7.72
C TRP A 193 -22.50 10.82 -8.71
N HIS A 194 -22.34 9.56 -8.29
CA HIS A 194 -21.76 8.45 -9.07
C HIS A 194 -20.30 8.64 -9.47
N GLU A 195 -19.54 9.40 -8.67
CA GLU A 195 -18.11 9.62 -8.88
C GLU A 195 -17.27 8.65 -8.04
N HIS A 196 -16.17 8.17 -8.61
CA HIS A 196 -15.16 7.41 -7.87
C HIS A 196 -14.49 8.29 -6.82
N THR A 197 -14.59 7.91 -5.55
CA THR A 197 -14.17 8.73 -4.42
C THR A 197 -13.25 7.96 -3.48
N ILE A 198 -12.32 8.66 -2.87
CA ILE A 198 -11.54 8.20 -1.72
C ILE A 198 -12.19 8.80 -0.47
N PHE A 199 -12.88 7.97 0.33
CA PHE A 199 -13.51 8.41 1.58
C PHE A 199 -12.52 8.55 2.73
N ARG A 200 -11.50 7.67 2.76
CA ARG A 200 -10.37 7.70 3.71
C ARG A 200 -9.11 7.32 2.97
N LEU A 201 -8.01 7.99 3.25
CA LEU A 201 -6.70 7.71 2.66
C LEU A 201 -5.66 7.56 3.76
N ASN A 202 -4.98 6.39 3.78
CA ASN A 202 -3.89 6.12 4.71
C ASN A 202 -4.26 6.40 6.18
N ASP A 203 -5.49 6.03 6.59
CA ASP A 203 -5.98 6.27 7.94
C ASP A 203 -5.26 5.33 8.92
N VAL A 204 -4.60 5.92 9.90
CA VAL A 204 -3.88 5.27 11.00
C VAL A 204 -4.43 5.69 12.37
N SER A 205 -5.62 6.27 12.45
CA SER A 205 -6.23 6.79 13.67
C SER A 205 -6.39 5.71 14.76
N HIS A 206 -6.60 4.46 14.36
CA HIS A 206 -6.69 3.30 15.23
C HIS A 206 -5.34 2.92 15.88
N LEU A 207 -4.21 3.40 15.36
CA LEU A 207 -2.88 3.07 15.90
C LEU A 207 -2.50 3.91 17.10
N ASN A 208 -3.44 4.56 17.75
CA ASN A 208 -3.33 5.38 18.97
C ASN A 208 -2.00 6.09 19.19
N HIS A 209 -2.05 7.33 19.63
CA HIS A 209 -0.93 8.22 19.95
C HIS A 209 0.15 7.62 20.88
N ARG A 210 -0.08 6.45 21.50
CA ARG A 210 0.89 5.73 22.33
C ARG A 210 2.04 5.09 21.56
N GLN A 211 2.00 5.00 20.23
CA GLN A 211 3.04 4.38 19.41
C GLN A 211 3.87 5.36 18.57
N GLY A 212 3.84 6.65 18.88
CA GLY A 212 4.75 7.63 18.27
C GLY A 212 4.45 7.98 16.81
N PHE A 213 3.29 7.61 16.28
CA PHE A 213 2.79 8.17 15.02
C PHE A 213 2.09 9.50 15.31
N GLY A 214 2.86 10.59 15.38
CA GLY A 214 2.28 11.92 15.30
C GLY A 214 1.52 12.07 13.98
N VAL A 215 0.34 12.66 14.02
CA VAL A 215 -0.52 12.90 12.84
C VAL A 215 0.22 13.69 11.76
N PHE A 216 1.27 14.40 12.12
CA PHE A 216 2.11 15.18 11.21
C PHE A 216 3.59 15.01 11.57
N ASN A 217 4.28 14.16 10.85
CA ASN A 217 5.75 14.04 10.96
C ASN A 217 6.39 15.00 9.94
N PHE A 218 6.23 16.30 10.17
CA PHE A 218 6.92 17.31 9.36
C PHE A 218 8.42 17.23 9.66
N LYS A 219 9.18 16.54 8.85
CA LYS A 219 10.63 16.75 8.77
C LYS A 219 10.89 18.09 8.09
N TYR A 220 10.70 19.17 8.82
CA TYR A 220 11.24 20.45 8.39
C TYR A 220 12.76 20.40 8.58
N GLU A 221 13.49 20.21 7.50
CA GLU A 221 14.91 20.55 7.50
C GLU A 221 14.99 22.07 7.69
N LYS A 222 15.64 22.52 8.79
CA LYS A 222 15.83 23.95 9.13
C LYS A 222 16.46 24.77 7.98
N ASN A 223 17.01 24.13 6.96
CA ASN A 223 17.62 24.77 5.80
C ASN A 223 16.63 25.17 4.69
N SER A 224 15.44 24.57 4.60
CA SER A 224 14.47 24.90 3.56
C SER A 224 13.76 26.24 3.82
N LEU A 225 13.58 26.62 5.08
CA LEU A 225 12.99 27.92 5.45
C LEU A 225 13.90 29.09 5.05
N LYS A 226 15.22 28.96 5.17
CA LYS A 226 16.16 30.00 4.74
C LYS A 226 16.17 30.19 3.21
N GLN A 227 16.04 29.13 2.43
CA GLN A 227 15.95 29.20 0.97
C GLN A 227 14.58 29.76 0.50
N CYS A 228 13.48 29.46 1.19
CA CYS A 228 12.18 30.00 0.84
C CYS A 228 12.09 31.51 1.15
N LEU A 229 12.61 31.94 2.29
CA LEU A 229 12.63 33.36 2.68
C LEU A 229 13.59 34.19 1.82
N SER A 230 14.71 33.63 1.34
CA SER A 230 15.61 34.32 0.41
C SER A 230 15.00 34.52 -0.99
N ARG A 231 14.14 33.61 -1.45
CA ARG A 231 13.40 33.77 -2.73
C ARG A 231 12.29 34.80 -2.66
N LEU A 232 11.67 34.98 -1.49
CA LEU A 232 10.64 36.03 -1.29
C LEU A 232 11.22 37.44 -1.13
N ALA A 233 12.50 37.56 -0.74
CA ALA A 233 13.19 38.85 -0.60
C ALA A 233 13.63 39.47 -1.93
N PHE A 234 13.67 38.70 -3.03
CA PHE A 234 14.11 39.18 -4.37
C PHE A 234 12.97 39.52 -5.33
N SER A 235 11.70 39.47 -4.88
CA SER A 235 10.56 39.85 -5.73
C SER A 235 10.00 41.27 -5.42
N LYS A 236 10.80 42.13 -4.80
CA LYS A 236 10.49 43.56 -4.64
C LYS A 236 11.64 44.38 -5.20
N VAL A 237 11.70 44.49 -6.52
CA VAL A 237 12.23 45.65 -7.26
C VAL A 237 11.46 45.74 -8.58
#